data_5ad7069f687ef0f58be94b409fd308c7
#
_entry.id   5ad7069f687ef0f58be94b409fd308c7
#
_cell.length_a   1.000
_cell.length_b   1.000
_cell.length_c   1.000
_cell.angle_alpha   90.00
_cell.angle_beta   90.00
_cell.angle_gamma   90.00
#
_symmetry.space_group_name_H-M   'P 1'
#
loop_
_entity.id
_entity.type
_entity.pdbx_description
1 polymer ?
#
loop_
_entity_poly.entity_id
_entity_poly.type
_entity_poly.pdbx_seq_one_letter_code
_entity_poly.pdbx_strand_id
1 'polypeptide(L)'
;MPESQRQPYFVLVRPQMGENIGASARAMWNFGLEQMRVVAPRDGWPSTRAVAMASGAGRLLDTAQHFDGVSQAVGDTSFVFATTARGRGLTKPILAPEEAMRQAAEKIAQGQKVAVLFGPERAGLENEDIAGANALISVPVNPDFPSLNLAQCVLLMAYEWRRAQGQVELARMELAKTQWAEAIEVEKLAQHYEERLEDAGFFFPQAKAPGM
;
A
#
# COMPACT_ATOMS: atom_id res chain seq x y z
N MET A 1 -23.99 1.60 3.18
CA MET A 1 -22.89 1.78 4.15
C MET A 1 -22.13 3.04 3.75
N PRO A 2 -21.73 3.92 4.69
CA PRO A 2 -20.83 5.02 4.39
C PRO A 2 -19.52 4.50 3.79
N GLU A 3 -18.87 5.30 2.96
CA GLU A 3 -17.65 4.90 2.23
C GLU A 3 -16.51 4.47 3.17
N SER A 4 -16.41 5.09 4.35
CA SER A 4 -15.47 4.69 5.41
C SER A 4 -15.70 3.28 5.96
N GLN A 5 -16.92 2.73 5.86
CA GLN A 5 -17.24 1.35 6.28
C GLN A 5 -16.97 0.30 5.20
N ARG A 6 -16.58 0.71 4.00
CA ARG A 6 -16.22 -0.16 2.87
C ARG A 6 -14.72 -0.41 2.76
N GLN A 7 -14.05 -0.47 3.90
CA GLN A 7 -12.60 -0.66 4.00
C GLN A 7 -12.29 -1.81 4.95
N PRO A 8 -11.15 -2.50 4.79
CA PRO A 8 -10.70 -3.49 5.76
C PRO A 8 -10.28 -2.81 7.07
N TYR A 9 -10.50 -3.49 8.18
CA TYR A 9 -9.91 -3.12 9.46
C TYR A 9 -8.45 -3.55 9.49
N PHE A 10 -7.54 -2.61 9.70
CA PHE A 10 -6.12 -2.92 9.93
C PHE A 10 -5.91 -2.99 11.44
N VAL A 11 -5.53 -4.17 11.91
CA VAL A 11 -5.44 -4.51 13.34
C VAL A 11 -3.98 -4.71 13.74
N LEU A 12 -3.42 -3.76 14.49
CA LEU A 12 -2.08 -3.86 15.03
C LEU A 12 -2.12 -4.66 16.35
N VAL A 13 -1.52 -5.83 16.35
CA VAL A 13 -1.58 -6.76 17.49
C VAL A 13 -0.32 -6.62 18.33
N ARG A 14 -0.49 -6.20 19.58
CA ARG A 14 0.59 -6.00 20.57
C ARG A 14 1.80 -5.22 20.01
N PRO A 15 1.58 -4.09 19.31
CA PRO A 15 2.69 -3.31 18.78
C PRO A 15 3.61 -2.86 19.92
N GLN A 16 4.92 -2.95 19.69
CA GLN A 16 5.92 -2.74 20.74
C GLN A 16 6.39 -1.28 20.81
N MET A 17 6.29 -0.54 19.73
CA MET A 17 6.79 0.84 19.62
C MET A 17 5.69 1.79 19.18
N GLY A 18 5.49 2.86 19.94
CA GLY A 18 4.54 3.93 19.58
C GLY A 18 4.85 4.55 18.22
N GLU A 19 6.14 4.67 17.89
CA GLU A 19 6.62 5.17 16.61
C GLU A 19 6.09 4.34 15.43
N ASN A 20 6.05 3.01 15.58
CA ASN A 20 5.53 2.12 14.54
C ASN A 20 4.00 2.23 14.42
N ILE A 21 3.28 2.48 15.52
CA ILE A 21 1.85 2.75 15.48
C ILE A 21 1.58 4.03 14.69
N GLY A 22 2.30 5.11 15.00
CA GLY A 22 2.16 6.38 14.30
C GLY A 22 2.52 6.30 12.82
N ALA A 23 3.63 5.63 12.51
CA ALA A 23 4.05 5.40 11.12
C ALA A 23 3.04 4.54 10.34
N SER A 24 2.40 3.55 11.00
CA SER A 24 1.33 2.73 10.42
C SER A 24 0.09 3.58 10.14
N ALA A 25 -0.32 4.46 11.06
CA ALA A 25 -1.42 5.38 10.84
C ALA A 25 -1.16 6.28 9.63
N ARG A 26 0.05 6.81 9.51
CA ARG A 26 0.47 7.61 8.35
C ARG A 26 0.43 6.79 7.05
N ALA A 27 0.95 5.56 7.06
CA ALA A 27 0.89 4.66 5.92
C ALA A 27 -0.55 4.37 5.48
N MET A 28 -1.45 4.09 6.41
CA MET A 28 -2.87 3.91 6.14
C MET A 28 -3.50 5.15 5.52
N TRP A 29 -3.25 6.32 6.10
CA TRP A 29 -3.82 7.58 5.63
C TRP A 29 -3.33 7.98 4.24
N ASN A 30 -2.08 7.68 3.88
CA ASN A 30 -1.54 7.90 2.53
C ASN A 30 -2.36 7.19 1.44
N PHE A 31 -3.00 6.08 1.77
CA PHE A 31 -3.82 5.28 0.85
C PHE A 31 -5.32 5.34 1.14
N GLY A 32 -5.76 6.29 1.96
CA GLY A 32 -7.17 6.56 2.23
C GLY A 32 -7.84 5.53 3.16
N LEU A 33 -7.07 4.74 3.92
CA LEU A 33 -7.58 3.83 4.93
C LEU A 33 -7.79 4.56 6.27
N GLU A 34 -8.96 4.33 6.89
CA GLU A 34 -9.37 4.98 8.13
C GLU A 34 -9.69 3.98 9.27
N GLN A 35 -9.84 2.69 8.93
CA GLN A 35 -10.30 1.69 9.90
C GLN A 35 -9.12 1.04 10.63
N MET A 36 -8.62 1.71 11.67
CA MET A 36 -7.50 1.25 12.49
C MET A 36 -7.99 0.66 13.81
N ARG A 37 -7.47 -0.52 14.17
CA ARG A 37 -7.65 -1.15 15.48
C ARG A 37 -6.30 -1.45 16.10
N VAL A 38 -6.19 -1.28 17.42
CA VAL A 38 -4.97 -1.53 18.17
C VAL A 38 -5.31 -2.49 19.31
N VAL A 39 -4.58 -3.59 19.40
CA VAL A 39 -4.77 -4.61 20.44
C VAL A 39 -3.59 -4.58 21.40
N ALA A 40 -3.83 -4.35 22.66
CA ALA A 40 -2.88 -4.44 23.79
C ALA A 40 -1.47 -3.87 23.44
N PRO A 41 -1.34 -2.58 23.06
CA PRO A 41 -0.03 -1.99 22.77
C PRO A 41 0.84 -2.01 24.02
N ARG A 42 2.12 -2.39 23.86
CA ARG A 42 3.04 -2.57 25.01
C ARG A 42 3.23 -1.30 25.83
N ASP A 43 3.36 -0.17 25.18
CA ASP A 43 3.66 1.10 25.82
C ASP A 43 2.37 1.87 26.24
N GLY A 44 1.21 1.19 26.18
CA GLY A 44 -0.10 1.75 26.52
C GLY A 44 -0.73 2.58 25.39
N TRP A 45 -1.96 3.04 25.64
CA TRP A 45 -2.76 3.84 24.71
C TRP A 45 -3.51 4.95 25.48
N PRO A 46 -3.55 6.20 24.98
CA PRO A 46 -2.87 6.72 23.78
C PRO A 46 -1.36 6.87 23.97
N SER A 47 -0.59 6.86 22.86
CA SER A 47 0.86 6.97 22.86
C SER A 47 1.32 8.31 22.28
N THR A 48 2.02 9.12 23.07
CA THR A 48 2.60 10.40 22.62
C THR A 48 3.60 10.22 21.47
N ARG A 49 4.35 9.10 21.48
CA ARG A 49 5.28 8.75 20.40
C ARG A 49 4.54 8.41 19.09
N ALA A 50 3.38 7.75 19.20
CA ALA A 50 2.53 7.47 18.04
C ALA A 50 2.03 8.80 17.43
N VAL A 51 1.55 9.72 18.24
CA VAL A 51 1.07 11.04 17.78
C VAL A 51 2.19 11.82 17.08
N ALA A 52 3.38 11.87 17.66
CA ALA A 52 4.53 12.56 17.07
C ALA A 52 4.91 11.97 15.70
N MET A 53 4.85 10.63 15.54
CA MET A 53 5.25 9.94 14.30
C MET A 53 4.14 9.92 13.24
N ALA A 54 2.89 10.08 13.61
CA ALA A 54 1.76 10.09 12.69
C ALA A 54 1.76 11.29 11.73
N SER A 55 2.38 12.44 12.11
CA SER A 55 2.64 13.60 11.24
C SER A 55 1.45 13.93 10.32
N GLY A 56 0.39 14.53 10.84
CA GLY A 56 -0.82 14.88 10.08
C GLY A 56 -1.85 13.75 9.95
N ALA A 57 -1.49 12.49 10.20
CA ALA A 57 -2.42 11.36 10.28
C ALA A 57 -2.96 11.14 11.73
N GLY A 58 -2.81 12.11 12.63
CA GLY A 58 -3.25 12.01 14.02
C GLY A 58 -4.73 11.66 14.17
N ARG A 59 -5.57 12.12 13.24
CA ARG A 59 -7.01 11.78 13.24
C ARG A 59 -7.28 10.27 13.22
N LEU A 60 -6.41 9.44 12.60
CA LEU A 60 -6.56 7.99 12.63
C LEU A 60 -6.31 7.44 14.03
N LEU A 61 -5.37 8.03 14.76
CA LEU A 61 -5.10 7.65 16.14
C LEU A 61 -6.27 8.05 17.07
N ASP A 62 -6.88 9.21 16.81
CA ASP A 62 -8.03 9.70 17.58
C ASP A 62 -9.28 8.82 17.38
N THR A 63 -9.44 8.21 16.20
CA THR A 63 -10.57 7.34 15.86
C THR A 63 -10.25 5.85 15.98
N ALA A 64 -8.98 5.48 16.24
CA ALA A 64 -8.57 4.10 16.39
C ALA A 64 -9.28 3.42 17.57
N GLN A 65 -9.79 2.23 17.32
CA GLN A 65 -10.43 1.42 18.35
C GLN A 65 -9.37 0.61 19.11
N HIS A 66 -9.43 0.66 20.44
CA HIS A 66 -8.52 -0.09 21.30
C HIS A 66 -9.21 -1.33 21.88
N PHE A 67 -8.49 -2.46 21.91
CA PHE A 67 -8.97 -3.76 22.41
C PHE A 67 -7.92 -4.42 23.29
N ASP A 68 -8.36 -5.25 24.22
CA ASP A 68 -7.48 -6.05 25.08
C ASP A 68 -7.05 -7.36 24.42
N GLY A 69 -7.83 -7.88 23.45
CA GLY A 69 -7.57 -9.15 22.80
C GLY A 69 -7.98 -9.17 21.32
N VAL A 70 -7.32 -10.05 20.55
CA VAL A 70 -7.57 -10.21 19.10
C VAL A 70 -9.00 -10.65 18.84
N SER A 71 -9.55 -11.58 19.62
CA SER A 71 -10.92 -12.07 19.45
C SER A 71 -11.96 -10.94 19.52
N GLN A 72 -11.75 -9.97 20.42
CA GLN A 72 -12.62 -8.79 20.53
C GLN A 72 -12.43 -7.88 19.31
N ALA A 73 -11.18 -7.69 18.90
CA ALA A 73 -10.83 -6.78 17.80
C ALA A 73 -11.34 -7.27 16.44
N VAL A 74 -11.63 -8.55 16.26
CA VAL A 74 -12.15 -9.12 15.00
C VAL A 74 -13.53 -9.72 15.14
N GLY A 75 -14.16 -9.65 16.30
CA GLY A 75 -15.41 -10.34 16.60
C GLY A 75 -16.61 -9.90 15.74
N ASP A 76 -16.54 -8.72 15.15
CA ASP A 76 -17.56 -8.20 14.23
C ASP A 76 -17.20 -8.40 12.74
N THR A 77 -16.09 -9.12 12.44
CA THR A 77 -15.65 -9.39 11.06
C THR A 77 -16.01 -10.80 10.63
N SER A 78 -16.26 -10.98 9.34
CA SER A 78 -16.59 -12.29 8.75
C SER A 78 -15.40 -12.94 8.03
N PHE A 79 -14.32 -12.20 7.80
CA PHE A 79 -13.11 -12.73 7.20
C PHE A 79 -11.87 -12.05 7.76
N VAL A 80 -10.89 -12.85 8.15
CA VAL A 80 -9.65 -12.37 8.78
C VAL A 80 -8.45 -12.88 8.02
N PHE A 81 -7.60 -11.97 7.59
CA PHE A 81 -6.25 -12.24 7.09
C PHE A 81 -5.23 -12.02 8.21
N ALA A 82 -4.15 -12.79 8.21
CA ALA A 82 -3.05 -12.62 9.16
C ALA A 82 -1.70 -12.55 8.42
N THR A 83 -0.92 -11.51 8.66
CA THR A 83 0.41 -11.37 8.05
C THR A 83 1.41 -12.32 8.72
N THR A 84 2.29 -12.92 7.92
CA THR A 84 3.34 -13.82 8.41
C THR A 84 4.61 -13.71 7.56
N ALA A 85 5.77 -13.76 8.22
CA ALA A 85 7.08 -13.87 7.56
C ALA A 85 7.62 -15.32 7.58
N ARG A 86 6.89 -16.28 8.19
CA ARG A 86 7.37 -17.64 8.44
C ARG A 86 6.40 -18.67 7.88
N GLY A 87 6.93 -19.76 7.31
CA GLY A 87 6.16 -20.98 7.10
C GLY A 87 5.79 -21.58 8.46
N ARG A 88 4.50 -21.73 8.74
CA ARG A 88 4.01 -22.16 10.06
C ARG A 88 3.47 -23.58 10.10
N GLY A 89 3.54 -24.31 8.98
CA GLY A 89 2.97 -25.66 8.87
C GLY A 89 1.45 -25.72 9.08
N LEU A 90 0.77 -24.58 8.98
CA LEU A 90 -0.68 -24.50 9.12
C LEU A 90 -1.37 -24.80 7.79
N THR A 91 -2.47 -25.54 7.84
CA THR A 91 -3.31 -25.86 6.67
C THR A 91 -4.20 -24.67 6.29
N LYS A 92 -3.60 -23.52 6.04
CA LYS A 92 -4.30 -22.29 5.64
C LYS A 92 -3.77 -21.79 4.30
N PRO A 93 -4.61 -21.19 3.43
CA PRO A 93 -4.13 -20.53 2.22
C PRO A 93 -3.10 -19.45 2.58
N ILE A 94 -2.00 -19.38 1.82
CA ILE A 94 -1.00 -18.32 1.92
C ILE A 94 -1.10 -17.52 0.62
N LEU A 95 -1.35 -16.23 0.73
CA LEU A 95 -1.59 -15.33 -0.36
C LEU A 95 -0.49 -14.25 -0.41
N ALA A 96 -0.16 -13.80 -1.62
CA ALA A 96 0.60 -12.56 -1.79
C ALA A 96 -0.28 -11.34 -1.42
N PRO A 97 0.31 -10.19 -1.07
CA PRO A 97 -0.42 -8.98 -0.71
C PRO A 97 -1.47 -8.55 -1.74
N GLU A 98 -1.11 -8.56 -3.02
CA GLU A 98 -2.00 -8.21 -4.12
C GLU A 98 -3.28 -9.07 -4.13
N GLU A 99 -3.11 -10.38 -4.08
CA GLU A 99 -4.23 -11.32 -4.09
C GLU A 99 -5.10 -11.21 -2.84
N ALA A 100 -4.47 -11.05 -1.67
CA ALA A 100 -5.18 -10.86 -0.41
C ALA A 100 -6.05 -9.59 -0.42
N MET A 101 -5.53 -8.47 -0.92
CA MET A 101 -6.28 -7.22 -0.98
C MET A 101 -7.34 -7.22 -2.08
N ARG A 102 -7.13 -7.93 -3.19
CA ARG A 102 -8.15 -8.19 -4.19
C ARG A 102 -9.35 -8.96 -3.59
N GLN A 103 -9.07 -10.04 -2.87
CA GLN A 103 -10.12 -10.82 -2.17
C GLN A 103 -10.80 -9.99 -1.08
N ALA A 104 -10.05 -9.16 -0.35
CA ALA A 104 -10.63 -8.26 0.65
C ALA A 104 -11.62 -7.28 0.00
N ALA A 105 -11.26 -6.69 -1.15
CA ALA A 105 -12.13 -5.77 -1.88
C ALA A 105 -13.41 -6.46 -2.37
N GLU A 106 -13.32 -7.67 -2.90
CA GLU A 106 -14.46 -8.45 -3.34
C GLU A 106 -15.43 -8.79 -2.20
N LYS A 107 -14.88 -9.23 -1.05
CA LYS A 107 -15.68 -9.54 0.13
C LYS A 107 -16.38 -8.30 0.69
N ILE A 108 -15.68 -7.17 0.74
CA ILE A 108 -16.24 -5.90 1.20
C ILE A 108 -17.35 -5.42 0.23
N ALA A 109 -17.14 -5.57 -1.07
CA ALA A 109 -18.18 -5.26 -2.06
C ALA A 109 -19.45 -6.11 -1.88
N GLN A 110 -19.31 -7.33 -1.36
CA GLN A 110 -20.41 -8.22 -0.99
C GLN A 110 -21.03 -7.89 0.39
N GLY A 111 -20.60 -6.82 1.04
CA GLY A 111 -21.08 -6.38 2.35
C GLY A 111 -20.44 -7.08 3.55
N GLN A 112 -19.39 -7.86 3.35
CA GLN A 112 -18.65 -8.51 4.43
C GLN A 112 -17.70 -7.52 5.10
N LYS A 113 -17.46 -7.70 6.40
CA LYS A 113 -16.41 -6.98 7.14
C LYS A 113 -15.14 -7.84 7.15
N VAL A 114 -14.03 -7.23 6.79
CA VAL A 114 -12.74 -7.89 6.65
C VAL A 114 -11.71 -7.26 7.58
N ALA A 115 -10.88 -8.07 8.24
CA ALA A 115 -9.75 -7.62 9.04
C ALA A 115 -8.42 -8.15 8.49
N VAL A 116 -7.36 -7.37 8.68
CA VAL A 116 -5.98 -7.76 8.43
C VAL A 116 -5.18 -7.59 9.71
N LEU A 117 -4.63 -8.68 10.24
CA LEU A 117 -3.83 -8.69 11.45
C LEU A 117 -2.34 -8.48 11.14
N PHE A 118 -1.72 -7.58 11.89
CA PHE A 118 -0.29 -7.30 11.86
C PHE A 118 0.30 -7.60 13.23
N GLY A 119 1.32 -8.43 13.28
CA GLY A 119 1.94 -8.85 14.56
C GLY A 119 2.97 -7.87 15.10
N PRO A 120 3.39 -8.08 16.35
CA PRO A 120 4.46 -7.30 16.96
C PRO A 120 5.79 -7.47 16.21
N GLU A 121 6.63 -6.43 16.28
CA GLU A 121 7.83 -6.25 15.47
C GLU A 121 8.85 -7.39 15.61
N ARG A 122 9.02 -7.93 16.81
CA ARG A 122 10.06 -8.94 17.07
C ARG A 122 9.58 -10.38 16.83
N ALA A 123 8.37 -10.69 17.28
CA ALA A 123 7.86 -12.06 17.31
C ALA A 123 6.90 -12.39 16.14
N GLY A 124 6.29 -11.37 15.54
CA GLY A 124 5.15 -11.54 14.64
C GLY A 124 3.92 -12.06 15.41
N LEU A 125 2.86 -12.40 14.70
CA LEU A 125 1.65 -12.99 15.29
C LEU A 125 1.95 -14.34 15.91
N GLU A 126 1.32 -14.66 17.03
CA GLU A 126 1.38 -15.97 17.68
C GLU A 126 0.41 -16.96 16.99
N ASN A 127 0.57 -18.25 17.26
CA ASN A 127 -0.29 -19.27 16.66
C ASN A 127 -1.77 -19.09 17.08
N GLU A 128 -2.01 -18.61 18.28
CA GLU A 128 -3.35 -18.30 18.79
C GLU A 128 -4.00 -17.16 18.03
N ASP A 129 -3.24 -16.11 17.69
CA ASP A 129 -3.74 -14.99 16.87
C ASP A 129 -4.12 -15.46 15.46
N ILE A 130 -3.36 -16.39 14.92
CA ILE A 130 -3.53 -16.90 13.56
C ILE A 130 -4.62 -17.99 13.51
N ALA A 131 -4.90 -18.65 14.63
CA ALA A 131 -5.87 -19.75 14.67
C ALA A 131 -7.23 -19.33 14.09
N GLY A 132 -7.70 -18.12 14.40
CA GLY A 132 -8.96 -17.56 13.91
C GLY A 132 -8.88 -16.94 12.49
N ALA A 133 -7.70 -16.84 11.88
CA ALA A 133 -7.58 -16.27 10.54
C ALA A 133 -8.05 -17.27 9.47
N ASN A 134 -8.67 -16.74 8.41
CA ASN A 134 -9.13 -17.53 7.26
C ASN A 134 -8.00 -17.79 6.25
N ALA A 135 -7.08 -16.85 6.10
CA ALA A 135 -5.93 -16.94 5.21
C ALA A 135 -4.72 -16.19 5.78
N LEU A 136 -3.53 -16.57 5.35
CA LEU A 136 -2.28 -15.90 5.69
C LEU A 136 -1.84 -15.00 4.53
N ILE A 137 -1.16 -13.91 4.86
CA ILE A 137 -0.51 -13.04 3.87
C ILE A 137 0.99 -13.13 4.08
N SER A 138 1.72 -13.50 3.04
CA SER A 138 3.18 -13.51 3.04
C SER A 138 3.71 -12.56 1.97
N VAL A 139 4.50 -11.58 2.38
CA VAL A 139 5.17 -10.67 1.45
C VAL A 139 6.37 -11.40 0.85
N PRO A 140 6.55 -11.38 -0.49
CA PRO A 140 7.74 -11.93 -1.11
C PRO A 140 8.94 -11.02 -0.81
N VAL A 141 9.74 -11.41 0.16
CA VAL A 141 10.92 -10.70 0.65
C VAL A 141 12.18 -11.53 0.44
N ASN A 142 13.35 -10.92 0.63
CA ASN A 142 14.61 -11.65 0.68
C ASN A 142 14.56 -12.73 1.78
N PRO A 143 14.73 -14.03 1.44
CA PRO A 143 14.66 -15.12 2.42
C PRO A 143 15.72 -15.02 3.53
N ASP A 144 16.85 -14.37 3.25
CA ASP A 144 17.90 -14.15 4.24
C ASP A 144 17.56 -13.02 5.24
N PHE A 145 16.59 -12.17 4.90
CA PHE A 145 16.12 -11.10 5.76
C PHE A 145 14.59 -10.87 5.61
N PRO A 146 13.78 -11.82 6.10
CA PRO A 146 12.35 -11.86 5.83
C PRO A 146 11.51 -10.94 6.74
N SER A 147 12.09 -10.36 7.78
CA SER A 147 11.36 -9.55 8.75
C SER A 147 11.19 -8.11 8.24
N LEU A 148 9.97 -7.71 7.98
CA LEU A 148 9.62 -6.31 7.69
C LEU A 148 9.33 -5.55 8.99
N ASN A 149 9.66 -4.25 8.99
CA ASN A 149 9.13 -3.35 10.00
C ASN A 149 7.59 -3.32 9.93
N LEU A 150 6.92 -3.17 11.08
CA LEU A 150 5.47 -3.17 11.18
C LEU A 150 4.82 -2.15 10.22
N ALA A 151 5.29 -0.90 10.24
CA ALA A 151 4.73 0.15 9.39
C ALA A 151 5.00 -0.07 7.90
N GLN A 152 6.14 -0.70 7.55
CA GLN A 152 6.42 -1.09 6.17
C GLN A 152 5.46 -2.19 5.70
N CYS A 153 5.17 -3.18 6.55
CA CYS A 153 4.19 -4.21 6.23
C CYS A 153 2.79 -3.59 6.03
N VAL A 154 2.37 -2.70 6.92
CA VAL A 154 1.11 -1.95 6.80
C VAL A 154 1.07 -1.13 5.50
N LEU A 155 2.17 -0.47 5.14
CA LEU A 155 2.28 0.32 3.90
C LEU A 155 2.02 -0.53 2.66
N LEU A 156 2.64 -1.71 2.58
CA LEU A 156 2.45 -2.63 1.45
C LEU A 156 1.00 -3.08 1.33
N MET A 157 0.36 -3.45 2.42
CA MET A 157 -1.06 -3.84 2.41
C MET A 157 -1.97 -2.67 2.02
N ALA A 158 -1.69 -1.46 2.52
CA ALA A 158 -2.45 -0.26 2.19
C ALA A 158 -2.29 0.13 0.71
N TYR A 159 -1.09 -0.01 0.16
CA TYR A 159 -0.82 0.20 -1.26
C TYR A 159 -1.58 -0.80 -2.14
N GLU A 160 -1.52 -2.10 -1.83
CA GLU A 160 -2.24 -3.11 -2.59
C GLU A 160 -3.76 -2.98 -2.45
N TRP A 161 -4.25 -2.56 -1.28
CA TRP A 161 -5.65 -2.18 -1.11
C TRP A 161 -6.07 -1.08 -2.09
N ARG A 162 -5.26 -0.01 -2.18
CA ARG A 162 -5.56 1.10 -3.11
C ARG A 162 -5.56 0.65 -4.57
N ARG A 163 -4.62 -0.23 -4.95
CA ARG A 163 -4.57 -0.83 -6.28
C ARG A 163 -5.80 -1.68 -6.58
N ALA A 164 -6.25 -2.49 -5.62
CA ALA A 164 -7.41 -3.36 -5.78
C ALA A 164 -8.73 -2.60 -6.02
N GLN A 165 -8.79 -1.31 -5.70
CA GLN A 165 -9.96 -0.47 -5.97
C GLN A 165 -10.08 0.00 -7.43
N GLY A 166 -9.14 -0.30 -8.30
CA GLY A 166 -9.18 0.02 -9.72
C GLY A 166 -9.10 1.51 -10.08
N GLN A 167 -8.80 2.38 -9.11
CA GLN A 167 -8.77 3.86 -9.30
C GLN A 167 -7.34 4.41 -9.42
N VAL A 168 -6.40 3.61 -9.90
CA VAL A 168 -5.00 4.05 -10.01
C VAL A 168 -4.72 4.43 -11.46
N GLU A 169 -4.42 5.71 -11.71
CA GLU A 169 -3.81 6.13 -12.96
C GLU A 169 -2.42 5.48 -13.06
N LEU A 170 -2.25 4.57 -14.02
CA LEU A 170 -1.00 3.81 -14.19
C LEU A 170 0.13 4.63 -14.81
N ALA A 171 -0.24 5.65 -15.60
CA ALA A 171 0.71 6.57 -16.20
C ALA A 171 0.08 7.95 -16.37
N ARG A 172 0.83 8.98 -16.05
CA ARG A 172 0.42 10.36 -16.24
C ARG A 172 1.61 11.18 -16.69
N MET A 173 1.42 11.95 -17.74
CA MET A 173 2.38 12.96 -18.19
C MET A 173 1.83 14.35 -17.90
N GLU A 174 2.57 15.14 -17.14
CA GLU A 174 2.20 16.53 -16.87
C GLU A 174 2.85 17.45 -17.91
N LEU A 175 2.03 18.04 -18.74
CA LEU A 175 2.47 18.97 -19.79
C LEU A 175 2.57 20.41 -19.30
N ALA A 176 2.32 20.66 -17.99
CA ALA A 176 2.24 22.00 -17.40
C ALA A 176 1.30 22.93 -18.16
N LYS A 177 1.84 23.97 -18.81
CA LYS A 177 1.03 24.89 -19.65
C LYS A 177 1.16 24.60 -21.15
N THR A 178 1.77 23.48 -21.53
CA THR A 178 1.94 23.07 -22.92
C THR A 178 0.91 22.00 -23.29
N GLN A 179 0.75 21.76 -24.56
CA GLN A 179 -0.02 20.65 -25.12
C GLN A 179 0.85 19.92 -26.15
N TRP A 180 0.46 18.71 -26.48
CA TRP A 180 1.13 17.96 -27.51
C TRP A 180 1.05 18.71 -28.84
N ALA A 181 2.19 18.81 -29.55
CA ALA A 181 2.20 19.29 -30.90
C ALA A 181 1.52 18.27 -31.83
N GLU A 182 0.83 18.77 -32.85
CA GLU A 182 0.31 17.90 -33.90
C GLU A 182 1.47 17.28 -34.69
N ALA A 183 1.27 16.07 -35.22
CA ALA A 183 2.30 15.36 -35.97
C ALA A 183 2.84 16.20 -37.17
N ILE A 184 1.95 16.92 -37.82
CA ILE A 184 2.32 17.81 -38.92
C ILE A 184 3.21 19.00 -38.48
N GLU A 185 3.08 19.45 -37.25
CA GLU A 185 3.93 20.54 -36.71
C GLU A 185 5.33 20.02 -36.41
N VAL A 186 5.41 18.79 -35.87
CA VAL A 186 6.69 18.11 -35.62
C VAL A 186 7.42 17.84 -36.95
N GLU A 187 6.70 17.39 -37.98
CA GLU A 187 7.24 17.15 -39.32
C GLU A 187 7.78 18.42 -39.96
N LYS A 188 6.99 19.53 -39.93
CA LYS A 188 7.44 20.83 -40.40
C LYS A 188 8.68 21.35 -39.68
N LEU A 189 8.77 21.12 -38.37
CA LEU A 189 9.92 21.51 -37.60
C LEU A 189 11.16 20.70 -38.00
N ALA A 190 11.02 19.39 -38.20
CA ALA A 190 12.09 18.54 -38.66
C ALA A 190 12.59 18.96 -40.04
N GLN A 191 11.69 19.16 -40.98
CA GLN A 191 11.99 19.66 -42.34
C GLN A 191 12.73 21.01 -42.31
N HIS A 192 12.26 21.96 -41.49
CA HIS A 192 12.90 23.25 -41.34
C HIS A 192 14.35 23.11 -40.80
N TYR A 193 14.59 22.20 -39.86
CA TYR A 193 15.95 21.95 -39.38
C TYR A 193 16.84 21.29 -40.43
N GLU A 194 16.31 20.36 -41.21
CA GLU A 194 17.03 19.71 -42.30
C GLU A 194 17.45 20.73 -43.36
N GLU A 195 16.55 21.59 -43.81
CA GLU A 195 16.83 22.68 -44.77
C GLU A 195 17.94 23.62 -44.24
N ARG A 196 17.87 24.01 -42.95
CA ARG A 196 18.89 24.87 -42.33
C ARG A 196 20.23 24.19 -42.21
N LEU A 197 20.28 22.92 -41.92
CA LEU A 197 21.52 22.13 -41.85
C LEU A 197 22.12 21.94 -43.24
N GLU A 198 21.29 21.75 -44.26
CA GLU A 198 21.74 21.68 -45.67
C GLU A 198 22.34 23.00 -46.12
N ASP A 199 21.65 24.14 -45.91
CA ASP A 199 22.15 25.49 -46.24
C ASP A 199 23.50 25.78 -45.52
N ALA A 200 23.65 25.27 -44.28
CA ALA A 200 24.90 25.40 -43.52
C ALA A 200 26.01 24.43 -43.96
N GLY A 201 25.74 23.55 -44.93
CA GLY A 201 26.68 22.55 -45.41
C GLY A 201 26.96 21.42 -44.42
N PHE A 202 26.09 21.20 -43.48
CA PHE A 202 26.27 20.15 -42.45
C PHE A 202 26.31 18.72 -43.05
N PHE A 203 25.54 18.51 -44.12
CA PHE A 203 25.47 17.21 -44.81
C PHE A 203 26.55 17.03 -45.90
N PHE A 204 27.55 17.87 -45.89
CA PHE A 204 28.66 17.72 -46.84
C PHE A 204 29.82 16.98 -46.17
N PRO A 205 30.38 15.91 -46.76
CA PRO A 205 30.00 15.24 -48.03
C PRO A 205 28.64 14.49 -47.92
N GLN A 206 28.02 14.20 -49.04
CA GLN A 206 26.67 13.57 -49.19
C GLN A 206 26.40 12.32 -48.32
N ALA A 207 27.45 11.66 -47.85
CA ALA A 207 27.32 10.51 -46.92
C ALA A 207 26.71 10.84 -45.57
N LYS A 208 26.51 12.13 -45.26
CA LYS A 208 25.89 12.62 -44.00
C LYS A 208 24.44 13.08 -44.19
N ALA A 209 23.92 13.03 -45.42
CA ALA A 209 22.51 13.36 -45.64
C ALA A 209 21.59 12.33 -44.95
N PRO A 210 20.47 12.75 -44.34
CA PRO A 210 19.48 11.82 -43.81
C PRO A 210 18.99 10.92 -44.95
N GLY A 211 18.94 9.62 -44.71
CA GLY A 211 18.32 8.71 -45.64
C GLY A 211 16.81 9.02 -45.75
N MET A 212 16.34 9.26 -46.97
CA MET A 212 14.91 9.32 -47.28
C MET A 212 14.25 7.96 -47.06
#